data_e41da651f5998c9e745abc7881963c7c
#
_entry.id   e41da651f5998c9e745abc7881963c7c
#
_cell.length_a   1.000
_cell.length_b   1.000
_cell.length_c   1.000
_cell.angle_alpha   90.00
_cell.angle_beta   90.00
_cell.angle_gamma   90.00
#
_symmetry.space_group_name_H-M   'P 1'
#
loop_
_entity.id
_entity.type
_entity.pdbx_description
1 polymer ?
#
loop_
_entity_poly.entity_id
_entity_poly.type
_entity_poly.pdbx_seq_one_letter_code
_entity_poly.pdbx_strand_id
1 'polypeptide(L)'
;MPSRITTQWRTALTSVVMLMMLAALSTGVSFAADNADHDRARQAVEAGDVLPLRTILERVEREYPGQVMEVELDREKGEWVYEIKLLRKGGALMKLKIHARDGTILGFKEKQGKPHREGEPR
;
A
#
# COMPACT_ATOMS: atom_id res chain seq x y z
N MET A 1 33.01 0.12 53.78
CA MET A 1 33.69 0.81 52.68
C MET A 1 32.67 1.17 51.62
N PRO A 2 32.23 2.40 51.54
CA PRO A 2 31.12 2.75 50.66
C PRO A 2 31.50 2.93 49.17
N SER A 3 32.77 2.83 48.81
CA SER A 3 33.24 3.15 47.44
C SER A 3 33.05 2.04 46.42
N ARG A 4 32.67 0.83 46.81
CA ARG A 4 32.46 -0.29 45.88
C ARG A 4 31.02 -0.39 45.34
N ILE A 5 30.06 0.21 45.99
CA ILE A 5 28.64 0.15 45.61
C ILE A 5 28.32 1.16 44.50
N THR A 6 29.01 2.29 44.46
CA THR A 6 28.79 3.33 43.47
C THR A 6 29.30 3.02 42.08
N THR A 7 30.30 2.12 41.96
CA THR A 7 30.88 1.76 40.66
C THR A 7 30.00 0.75 39.89
N GLN A 8 29.28 -0.10 40.62
CA GLN A 8 28.40 -1.11 40.02
C GLN A 8 27.13 -0.50 39.41
N TRP A 9 26.64 0.59 39.98
CA TRP A 9 25.44 1.26 39.47
C TRP A 9 25.68 2.06 38.19
N ARG A 10 26.92 2.54 38.03
CA ARG A 10 27.30 3.29 36.82
C ARG A 10 27.45 2.37 35.59
N THR A 11 27.91 1.15 35.78
CA THR A 11 28.03 0.16 34.71
C THR A 11 26.67 -0.43 34.31
N ALA A 12 25.75 -0.61 35.27
CA ALA A 12 24.38 -1.06 34.96
C ALA A 12 23.59 -0.04 34.19
N LEU A 13 23.70 1.25 34.51
CA LEU A 13 23.02 2.35 33.80
C LEU A 13 23.55 2.55 32.38
N THR A 14 24.87 2.41 32.18
CA THR A 14 25.43 2.53 30.82
C THR A 14 25.05 1.34 29.94
N SER A 15 24.89 0.14 30.49
CA SER A 15 24.43 -1.02 29.72
C SER A 15 22.95 -0.91 29.31
N VAL A 16 22.11 -0.38 30.18
CA VAL A 16 20.66 -0.18 29.88
C VAL A 16 20.46 0.91 28.83
N VAL A 17 21.22 2.00 28.89
CA VAL A 17 21.15 3.09 27.90
C VAL A 17 21.67 2.61 26.53
N MET A 18 22.70 1.76 26.50
CA MET A 18 23.23 1.21 25.27
C MET A 18 22.25 0.19 24.63
N LEU A 19 21.54 -0.58 25.45
CA LEU A 19 20.51 -1.52 24.97
C LEU A 19 19.27 -0.80 24.44
N MET A 20 18.88 0.33 25.05
CA MET A 20 17.80 1.18 24.53
C MET A 20 18.16 1.91 23.23
N MET A 21 19.42 2.28 23.03
CA MET A 21 19.87 2.87 21.76
C MET A 21 19.89 1.85 20.60
N LEU A 22 20.16 0.58 20.85
CA LEU A 22 20.11 -0.45 19.81
C LEU A 22 18.67 -0.78 19.35
N ALA A 23 17.67 -0.62 20.24
CA ALA A 23 16.26 -0.85 19.89
C ALA A 23 15.68 0.28 19.02
N ALA A 24 16.22 1.48 19.06
CA ALA A 24 15.76 2.62 18.26
C ALA A 24 16.23 2.57 16.79
N LEU A 25 17.24 1.75 16.48
CA LEU A 25 17.77 1.61 15.11
C LEU A 25 16.99 0.62 14.24
N SER A 26 16.08 -0.17 14.81
CA SER A 26 15.33 -1.19 14.07
C SER A 26 13.99 -0.73 13.50
N THR A 27 13.53 0.48 13.80
CA THR A 27 12.25 1.00 13.31
C THR A 27 12.32 1.81 12.01
N GLY A 28 13.52 2.06 11.48
CA GLY A 28 13.73 2.90 10.29
C GLY A 28 13.58 2.17 8.95
N VAL A 29 13.49 0.83 8.92
CA VAL A 29 13.56 0.04 7.67
C VAL A 29 12.24 0.01 6.91
N SER A 30 11.07 0.14 7.58
CA SER A 30 9.76 0.05 6.94
C SER A 30 9.44 1.24 6.04
N PHE A 31 9.80 2.46 6.42
CA PHE A 31 9.53 3.66 5.65
C PHE A 31 10.40 3.79 4.39
N ALA A 32 11.62 3.26 4.40
CA ALA A 32 12.52 3.28 3.26
C ALA A 32 12.06 2.33 2.13
N ALA A 33 11.45 1.19 2.46
CA ALA A 33 10.92 0.24 1.49
C ALA A 33 9.71 0.81 0.74
N ASP A 34 8.75 1.42 1.44
CA ASP A 34 7.56 2.03 0.83
C ASP A 34 7.94 3.20 -0.10
N ASN A 35 8.87 4.05 0.31
CA ASN A 35 9.37 5.14 -0.52
C ASN A 35 10.09 4.64 -1.78
N ALA A 36 10.88 3.57 -1.68
CA ALA A 36 11.57 2.97 -2.82
C ALA A 36 10.59 2.41 -3.86
N ASP A 37 9.48 1.81 -3.43
CA ASP A 37 8.44 1.29 -4.33
C ASP A 37 7.68 2.42 -5.02
N HIS A 38 7.35 3.50 -4.31
CA HIS A 38 6.76 4.70 -4.91
C HIS A 38 7.68 5.37 -5.94
N ASP A 39 8.98 5.43 -5.66
CA ASP A 39 9.95 6.00 -6.59
C ASP A 39 10.11 5.15 -7.86
N ARG A 40 10.09 3.83 -7.73
CA ARG A 40 10.10 2.90 -8.89
C ARG A 40 8.86 3.04 -9.74
N ALA A 41 7.68 3.15 -9.13
CA ALA A 41 6.42 3.36 -9.83
C ALA A 41 6.44 4.67 -10.62
N ARG A 42 6.91 5.76 -10.01
CA ARG A 42 7.07 7.05 -10.68
C ARG A 42 8.04 6.96 -11.86
N GLN A 43 9.20 6.36 -11.68
CA GLN A 43 10.18 6.15 -12.74
C GLN A 43 9.62 5.35 -13.90
N ALA A 44 8.83 4.31 -13.64
CA ALA A 44 8.19 3.51 -14.67
C ALA A 44 7.20 4.33 -15.52
N VAL A 45 6.43 5.23 -14.89
CA VAL A 45 5.54 6.15 -15.61
C VAL A 45 6.34 7.15 -16.46
N GLU A 46 7.39 7.74 -15.90
CA GLU A 46 8.26 8.71 -16.59
C GLU A 46 9.02 8.08 -17.76
N ALA A 47 9.45 6.82 -17.63
CA ALA A 47 10.11 6.06 -18.69
C ALA A 47 9.16 5.57 -19.79
N GLY A 48 7.84 5.70 -19.61
CA GLY A 48 6.84 5.17 -20.55
C GLY A 48 6.61 3.67 -20.48
N ASP A 49 7.14 3.00 -19.46
CA ASP A 49 6.90 1.57 -19.21
C ASP A 49 5.49 1.28 -18.67
N VAL A 50 4.87 2.32 -18.13
CA VAL A 50 3.55 2.30 -17.52
C VAL A 50 2.72 3.44 -18.11
N LEU A 51 1.51 3.15 -18.57
CA LEU A 51 0.57 4.17 -19.01
C LEU A 51 0.17 5.09 -17.86
N PRO A 52 -0.02 6.39 -18.10
CA PRO A 52 -0.54 7.30 -17.10
C PRO A 52 -1.88 6.83 -16.57
N LEU A 53 -2.10 7.01 -15.26
CA LEU A 53 -3.34 6.62 -14.61
C LEU A 53 -4.59 7.22 -15.29
N ARG A 54 -4.51 8.45 -15.76
CA ARG A 54 -5.60 9.11 -16.49
C ARG A 54 -6.07 8.27 -17.69
N THR A 55 -5.14 7.78 -18.50
CA THR A 55 -5.43 6.95 -19.67
C THR A 55 -6.12 5.64 -19.26
N ILE A 56 -5.69 5.04 -18.18
CA ILE A 56 -6.30 3.83 -17.63
C ILE A 56 -7.72 4.11 -17.13
N LEU A 57 -7.92 5.20 -16.38
CA LEU A 57 -9.23 5.57 -15.85
C LEU A 57 -10.24 5.90 -16.97
N GLU A 58 -9.84 6.62 -18.01
CA GLU A 58 -10.70 6.90 -19.17
C GLU A 58 -11.18 5.61 -19.86
N ARG A 59 -10.33 4.60 -19.95
CA ARG A 59 -10.71 3.29 -20.48
C ARG A 59 -11.68 2.56 -19.55
N VAL A 60 -11.38 2.54 -18.25
CA VAL A 60 -12.21 1.89 -17.25
C VAL A 60 -13.61 2.52 -17.20
N GLU A 61 -13.72 3.83 -17.21
CA GLU A 61 -15.01 4.54 -17.20
C GLU A 61 -15.89 4.18 -18.40
N ARG A 62 -15.30 3.95 -19.57
CA ARG A 62 -16.03 3.56 -20.78
C ARG A 62 -16.54 2.12 -20.72
N GLU A 63 -15.72 1.20 -20.21
CA GLU A 63 -16.04 -0.23 -20.19
C GLU A 63 -16.77 -0.69 -18.93
N TYR A 64 -16.45 -0.06 -17.80
CA TYR A 64 -16.97 -0.40 -16.49
C TYR A 64 -17.46 0.85 -15.74
N PRO A 65 -18.64 1.35 -16.06
CA PRO A 65 -19.18 2.54 -15.39
C PRO A 65 -19.30 2.33 -13.88
N GLY A 66 -18.84 3.30 -13.10
CA GLY A 66 -18.88 3.27 -11.65
C GLY A 66 -18.03 4.37 -11.03
N GLN A 67 -18.02 4.44 -9.70
CA GLN A 67 -17.19 5.37 -8.96
C GLN A 67 -15.89 4.70 -8.56
N VAL A 68 -14.77 5.31 -8.93
CA VAL A 68 -13.44 4.84 -8.50
C VAL A 68 -13.27 5.10 -7.00
N MET A 69 -13.00 4.06 -6.26
CA MET A 69 -12.83 4.10 -4.81
C MET A 69 -11.35 4.05 -4.40
N GLU A 70 -10.56 3.28 -5.12
CA GLU A 70 -9.17 3.04 -4.81
C GLU A 70 -8.40 2.68 -6.09
N VAL A 71 -7.16 3.13 -6.17
CA VAL A 71 -6.22 2.78 -7.25
C VAL A 71 -4.87 2.44 -6.63
N GLU A 72 -4.35 1.30 -7.01
CA GLU A 72 -3.02 0.86 -6.63
C GLU A 72 -2.22 0.50 -7.88
N LEU A 73 -0.93 0.76 -7.88
CA LEU A 73 0.01 0.32 -8.90
C LEU A 73 1.00 -0.65 -8.25
N ASP A 74 0.86 -1.91 -8.56
CA ASP A 74 1.65 -2.99 -8.01
C ASP A 74 2.52 -3.67 -9.04
N ARG A 75 3.49 -4.41 -8.55
CA ARG A 75 4.31 -5.25 -9.38
C ARG A 75 4.01 -6.73 -9.13
N GLU A 76 3.41 -7.38 -10.12
CA GLU A 76 3.08 -8.81 -10.07
C GLU A 76 3.89 -9.56 -11.13
N LYS A 77 4.62 -10.60 -10.72
CA LYS A 77 5.42 -11.44 -11.61
C LYS A 77 6.36 -10.66 -12.54
N GLY A 78 6.92 -9.55 -12.03
CA GLY A 78 7.82 -8.68 -12.79
C GLY A 78 7.14 -7.66 -13.70
N GLU A 79 5.82 -7.63 -13.79
CA GLU A 79 5.05 -6.69 -14.59
C GLU A 79 4.29 -5.68 -13.72
N TRP A 80 4.11 -4.47 -14.24
CA TRP A 80 3.32 -3.45 -13.58
C TRP A 80 1.82 -3.68 -13.84
N VAL A 81 1.02 -3.66 -12.78
CA VAL A 81 -0.42 -3.89 -12.80
C VAL A 81 -1.13 -2.80 -12.00
N TYR A 82 -2.11 -2.15 -12.63
CA TYR A 82 -3.06 -1.32 -11.90
C TYR A 82 -4.17 -2.18 -11.31
N GLU A 83 -4.43 -2.00 -10.04
CA GLU A 83 -5.59 -2.55 -9.36
C GLU A 83 -6.57 -1.41 -9.02
N ILE A 84 -7.78 -1.49 -9.54
CA ILE A 84 -8.78 -0.44 -9.40
C ILE A 84 -10.02 -1.02 -8.75
N LYS A 85 -10.45 -0.41 -7.64
CA LYS A 85 -11.72 -0.73 -6.99
C LYS A 85 -12.79 0.27 -7.41
N LEU A 86 -13.88 -0.24 -7.93
CA LEU A 86 -15.04 0.52 -8.39
C LEU A 86 -16.26 0.20 -7.53
N LEU A 87 -17.00 1.24 -7.18
CA LEU A 87 -18.36 1.10 -6.68
C LEU A 87 -19.32 1.22 -7.86
N ARG A 88 -19.97 0.12 -8.18
CA ARG A 88 -20.95 0.05 -9.27
C ARG A 88 -22.34 0.54 -8.83
N LYS A 89 -23.15 0.95 -9.81
CA LYS A 89 -24.56 1.26 -9.60
C LYS A 89 -25.26 0.05 -8.98
N GLY A 90 -25.95 0.25 -7.86
CA GLY A 90 -26.56 -0.84 -7.08
C GLY A 90 -25.71 -1.33 -5.90
N GLY A 91 -24.54 -0.73 -5.64
CA GLY A 91 -23.71 -0.99 -4.46
C GLY A 91 -22.73 -2.16 -4.60
N ALA A 92 -22.63 -2.79 -5.76
CA ALA A 92 -21.63 -3.82 -5.99
C ALA A 92 -20.22 -3.24 -6.04
N LEU A 93 -19.27 -3.90 -5.40
CA LEU A 93 -17.84 -3.56 -5.45
C LEU A 93 -17.15 -4.44 -6.48
N MET A 94 -16.52 -3.80 -7.44
CA MET A 94 -15.74 -4.46 -8.48
C MET A 94 -14.26 -4.12 -8.32
N LYS A 95 -13.42 -5.14 -8.40
CA LYS A 95 -11.97 -5.03 -8.42
C LYS A 95 -11.47 -5.42 -9.79
N LEU A 96 -10.81 -4.47 -10.49
CA LEU A 96 -10.21 -4.68 -11.80
C LEU A 96 -8.69 -4.80 -11.67
N LYS A 97 -8.11 -5.74 -12.40
CA LYS A 97 -6.68 -5.80 -12.64
C LYS A 97 -6.38 -5.47 -14.08
N ILE A 98 -5.49 -4.53 -14.31
CA ILE A 98 -5.18 -3.97 -15.61
C ILE A 98 -3.68 -3.97 -15.82
N HIS A 99 -3.22 -4.54 -16.92
CA HIS A 99 -1.81 -4.47 -17.30
C HIS A 99 -1.41 -3.02 -17.57
N ALA A 100 -0.46 -2.53 -16.80
CA ALA A 100 -0.15 -1.10 -16.79
C ALA A 100 0.55 -0.60 -18.06
N ARG A 101 1.22 -1.48 -18.80
CA ARG A 101 1.95 -1.12 -20.02
C ARG A 101 1.02 -0.75 -21.19
N ASP A 102 -0.04 -1.52 -21.38
CA ASP A 102 -0.94 -1.40 -22.52
C ASP A 102 -2.42 -1.19 -22.17
N GLY A 103 -2.77 -1.24 -20.88
CA GLY A 103 -4.13 -1.09 -20.41
C GLY A 103 -5.04 -2.31 -20.64
N THR A 104 -4.47 -3.48 -20.92
CA THR A 104 -5.23 -4.72 -21.07
C THR A 104 -5.83 -5.14 -19.73
N ILE A 105 -7.13 -5.47 -19.73
CA ILE A 105 -7.81 -5.97 -18.55
C ILE A 105 -7.45 -7.43 -18.35
N LEU A 106 -6.75 -7.71 -17.24
CA LEU A 106 -6.27 -9.05 -16.88
C LEU A 106 -7.35 -9.87 -16.19
N GLY A 107 -8.30 -9.22 -15.54
CA GLY A 107 -9.38 -9.86 -14.83
C GLY A 107 -10.16 -8.91 -13.93
N PHE A 108 -11.29 -9.39 -13.46
CA PHE A 108 -12.09 -8.66 -12.49
C PHE A 108 -12.71 -9.60 -11.46
N LYS A 109 -13.01 -9.07 -10.29
CA LYS A 109 -13.81 -9.71 -9.25
C LYS A 109 -14.90 -8.75 -8.83
N GLU A 110 -16.13 -9.24 -8.76
CA GLU A 110 -17.27 -8.47 -8.29
C GLU A 110 -17.85 -9.10 -7.04
N LYS A 111 -18.07 -8.26 -6.01
CA LYS A 111 -18.79 -8.64 -4.80
C LYS A 111 -20.07 -7.83 -4.74
N GLN A 112 -21.19 -8.52 -4.71
CA GLN A 112 -22.48 -7.89 -4.44
C GLN A 112 -22.45 -7.24 -3.06
N GLY A 113 -22.82 -5.96 -2.99
CA GLY A 113 -23.07 -5.32 -1.71
C GLY A 113 -24.15 -6.09 -0.97
N LYS A 114 -23.96 -6.38 0.31
CA LYS A 114 -25.03 -6.95 1.12
C LYS A 114 -26.22 -6.00 1.06
N PRO A 115 -27.43 -6.48 0.74
CA PRO A 115 -28.61 -5.62 0.81
C PRO A 115 -28.70 -5.10 2.25
N HIS A 116 -28.80 -3.78 2.35
CA HIS A 116 -29.00 -3.15 3.64
C HIS A 116 -30.35 -3.66 4.17
N ARG A 117 -30.32 -4.52 5.19
CA ARG A 117 -31.55 -4.89 5.90
C ARG A 117 -31.98 -3.66 6.69
N GLU A 118 -33.05 -3.03 6.23
CA GLU A 118 -33.76 -2.04 7.03
C GLU A 118 -34.12 -2.70 8.37
N GLY A 119 -33.51 -2.22 9.47
CA GLY A 119 -33.80 -2.69 10.82
C GLY A 119 -32.59 -3.17 11.62
N GLU A 120 -31.37 -3.26 11.08
CA GLU A 120 -30.19 -3.50 11.91
C GLU A 120 -29.69 -2.18 12.53
N PRO A 121 -29.54 -2.11 13.87
CA PRO A 121 -28.95 -0.95 14.51
C PRO A 121 -27.49 -0.79 14.06
N ARG A 122 -27.17 0.42 13.71
CA ARG A 122 -25.80 0.82 13.32
C ARG A 122 -24.85 0.80 14.52
#